data_d082884a4c50fcc78fef22224b3aed18
#
_entry.id   d082884a4c50fcc78fef22224b3aed18
#
_cell.length_a   1.000
_cell.length_b   1.000
_cell.length_c   1.000
_cell.angle_alpha   90.00
_cell.angle_beta   90.00
_cell.angle_gamma   90.00
#
_symmetry.space_group_name_H-M   'P 1'
#
loop_
_entity.id
_entity.type
_entity.pdbx_description
1 polymer ?
#
loop_
_entity_poly.entity_id
_entity_poly.type
_entity_poly.pdbx_seq_one_letter_code
_entity_poly.pdbx_strand_id
1 'polypeptide(L)'
;METRAVFQEVHEIWDNPSRIVPTLMLRTCNRLLVGATIGLIALVSGCASIDGVSESRLDLVKQRGELLCGVSGKIPGFSFLSAEGAYTGLDVDICRAMAAAFVGDAEKVQYRPLTAPERFTALRSGEIDLLSRNTTWTLSRDASGGNGLSFGPVVFHDGQGLMVPEESGITSLEDLSGKAICVGSGTTTEQNLNDAFAAEGIPYTPIKYQDLNQVVGGYLQGRCAAMTSDRSQLASARSGFADPGKHVILADRLSKEPLAPAVVGGDQTMADAMRWVVLALIEAEERGITQANVNEMVEQAQADASRNSLRRFLGVDGALGSKLGLADDFVVQVIRATGNYGEIYDRHLGPSSPVSIPRGANRLAEDGGLMIAPPFT
;
A
#
# COMPACT_ATOMS: atom_id res chain seq x y z
N MET A 1 29.13 -33.40 -33.59
CA MET A 1 28.30 -33.81 -34.71
C MET A 1 27.03 -34.43 -34.11
N GLU A 2 26.13 -33.66 -33.51
CA GLU A 2 24.82 -34.13 -32.99
C GLU A 2 24.09 -32.98 -32.28
N THR A 3 23.85 -31.87 -33.00
CA THR A 3 22.99 -30.79 -32.49
C THR A 3 22.33 -29.99 -33.64
N ARG A 4 22.02 -30.66 -34.77
CA ARG A 4 21.37 -30.03 -35.93
C ARG A 4 20.04 -30.68 -36.37
N ALA A 5 19.49 -31.64 -35.61
CA ALA A 5 18.32 -32.40 -36.02
C ALA A 5 17.01 -32.02 -35.28
N VAL A 6 17.02 -31.12 -34.31
CA VAL A 6 15.81 -30.78 -33.53
C VAL A 6 15.12 -29.50 -33.97
N PHE A 7 15.69 -28.72 -34.90
CA PHE A 7 15.13 -27.43 -35.33
C PHE A 7 14.36 -27.45 -36.65
N GLN A 8 14.15 -28.62 -37.27
CA GLN A 8 13.49 -28.74 -38.57
C GLN A 8 12.07 -29.31 -38.53
N GLU A 9 11.59 -29.78 -37.39
CA GLU A 9 10.26 -30.38 -37.26
C GLU A 9 9.15 -29.43 -36.69
N VAL A 10 9.47 -28.18 -36.37
CA VAL A 10 8.49 -27.23 -35.81
C VAL A 10 7.92 -26.26 -36.84
N HIS A 11 8.41 -26.26 -38.10
CA HIS A 11 7.99 -25.28 -39.11
C HIS A 11 6.90 -25.74 -40.07
N GLU A 12 6.42 -27.00 -40.03
CA GLU A 12 5.40 -27.51 -40.95
C GLU A 12 3.96 -27.57 -40.38
N ILE A 13 3.70 -27.06 -39.18
CA ILE A 13 2.35 -27.16 -38.56
C ILE A 13 1.49 -25.90 -38.78
N TRP A 14 2.03 -24.81 -39.35
CA TRP A 14 1.33 -23.51 -39.40
C TRP A 14 0.70 -23.12 -40.75
N ASP A 15 0.82 -23.93 -41.82
CA ASP A 15 0.39 -23.53 -43.17
C ASP A 15 -0.79 -24.28 -43.78
N ASN A 16 -1.66 -25.02 -43.00
CA ASN A 16 -2.86 -25.59 -43.63
C ASN A 16 -4.06 -25.80 -42.66
N PRO A 17 -5.02 -24.86 -42.58
CA PRO A 17 -6.20 -24.98 -41.74
C PRO A 17 -7.42 -25.65 -42.38
N SER A 18 -7.24 -26.60 -43.35
CA SER A 18 -8.37 -27.20 -44.02
C SER A 18 -8.30 -28.74 -44.10
N ARG A 19 -8.28 -29.41 -42.98
CA ARG A 19 -8.67 -30.84 -42.88
C ARG A 19 -8.82 -31.31 -41.45
N ILE A 20 -10.06 -31.31 -40.93
CA ILE A 20 -10.61 -32.33 -40.05
C ILE A 20 -12.12 -32.09 -39.93
N VAL A 21 -12.91 -32.85 -40.69
CA VAL A 21 -14.32 -33.11 -40.44
C VAL A 21 -14.43 -34.62 -40.17
N PRO A 22 -14.84 -35.05 -39.02
CA PRO A 22 -15.32 -36.42 -38.85
C PRO A 22 -16.84 -36.46 -39.04
N THR A 23 -17.23 -37.13 -40.10
CA THR A 23 -18.56 -37.62 -40.37
C THR A 23 -19.00 -38.58 -39.24
N LEU A 24 -20.09 -38.29 -38.55
CA LEU A 24 -20.73 -39.23 -37.67
C LEU A 24 -22.18 -39.51 -38.09
N MET A 25 -22.44 -40.77 -38.30
CA MET A 25 -23.61 -41.42 -38.83
C MET A 25 -24.96 -41.00 -38.19
N LEU A 26 -25.92 -40.70 -39.08
CA LEU A 26 -27.34 -40.90 -38.81
C LEU A 26 -27.67 -42.39 -38.70
N ARG A 27 -28.29 -42.82 -37.63
CA ARG A 27 -29.15 -43.98 -37.61
C ARG A 27 -30.52 -43.63 -37.08
N THR A 28 -31.44 -43.71 -37.98
CA THR A 28 -32.89 -43.70 -37.85
C THR A 28 -33.39 -44.70 -36.84
N CYS A 29 -34.36 -44.31 -35.99
CA CYS A 29 -35.40 -45.24 -35.51
C CYS A 29 -36.75 -44.52 -35.48
N ASN A 30 -37.68 -45.17 -36.15
CA ASN A 30 -39.02 -44.70 -36.51
C ASN A 30 -40.05 -45.24 -35.52
N ARG A 31 -41.15 -44.49 -35.31
CA ARG A 31 -42.49 -44.87 -34.85
C ARG A 31 -42.73 -45.13 -33.34
N LEU A 32 -43.52 -44.24 -32.74
CA LEU A 32 -44.96 -44.50 -32.47
C LEU A 32 -45.67 -43.25 -31.97
N LEU A 33 -46.72 -42.87 -32.67
CA LEU A 33 -47.77 -41.91 -32.25
C LEU A 33 -48.56 -42.49 -31.07
N VAL A 34 -48.87 -41.73 -30.05
CA VAL A 34 -50.21 -41.60 -29.44
C VAL A 34 -50.24 -40.23 -28.70
N GLY A 35 -51.28 -39.45 -28.97
CA GLY A 35 -51.46 -38.10 -28.48
C GLY A 35 -51.94 -37.99 -27.05
N ALA A 36 -51.78 -36.83 -26.53
CA ALA A 36 -52.67 -36.14 -25.60
C ALA A 36 -52.27 -34.66 -25.46
N THR A 37 -53.23 -33.86 -25.62
CA THR A 37 -53.38 -32.42 -25.60
C THR A 37 -52.95 -31.78 -24.28
N ILE A 38 -52.53 -30.47 -24.41
CA ILE A 38 -52.71 -29.35 -23.47
C ILE A 38 -51.64 -29.18 -22.38
N GLY A 39 -50.94 -28.05 -22.49
CA GLY A 39 -50.14 -27.48 -21.43
C GLY A 39 -49.11 -26.51 -21.96
N LEU A 40 -49.58 -25.41 -22.60
CA LEU A 40 -48.73 -24.29 -22.99
C LEU A 40 -48.34 -23.50 -21.72
N ILE A 41 -47.32 -23.93 -21.02
CA ILE A 41 -46.64 -23.13 -20.03
C ILE A 41 -45.37 -22.58 -20.70
N ALA A 42 -45.46 -21.34 -21.17
CA ALA A 42 -44.35 -20.55 -21.58
C ALA A 42 -43.45 -20.33 -20.36
N LEU A 43 -42.45 -21.18 -20.15
CA LEU A 43 -41.27 -20.89 -19.34
C LEU A 43 -40.50 -19.83 -20.09
N VAL A 44 -40.88 -18.56 -19.87
CA VAL A 44 -39.96 -17.44 -20.12
C VAL A 44 -38.80 -17.62 -19.12
N SER A 45 -37.81 -18.41 -19.53
CA SER A 45 -36.49 -18.35 -18.93
C SER A 45 -35.92 -16.97 -19.24
N GLY A 46 -36.30 -15.99 -18.43
CA GLY A 46 -35.59 -14.73 -18.36
C GLY A 46 -34.16 -15.08 -17.96
N CYS A 47 -33.26 -15.11 -18.95
CA CYS A 47 -31.86 -14.84 -18.67
C CYS A 47 -31.83 -13.40 -18.15
N ALA A 48 -32.09 -13.21 -16.87
CA ALA A 48 -31.54 -12.07 -16.16
C ALA A 48 -30.03 -12.21 -16.32
N SER A 49 -29.45 -11.42 -17.20
CA SER A 49 -28.05 -11.08 -17.12
C SER A 49 -27.90 -10.50 -15.73
N ILE A 50 -27.46 -11.33 -14.79
CA ILE A 50 -26.87 -10.80 -13.57
C ILE A 50 -25.57 -10.18 -14.10
N ASP A 51 -25.64 -8.89 -14.46
CA ASP A 51 -24.48 -8.05 -14.44
C ASP A 51 -24.01 -8.11 -13.00
N GLY A 52 -23.16 -9.09 -12.72
CA GLY A 52 -22.49 -9.24 -11.44
C GLY A 52 -21.54 -8.07 -11.29
N VAL A 53 -22.08 -6.92 -10.89
CA VAL A 53 -21.25 -5.88 -10.30
C VAL A 53 -20.63 -6.55 -9.07
N SER A 54 -19.37 -6.94 -9.19
CA SER A 54 -18.62 -7.45 -8.06
C SER A 54 -18.72 -6.41 -6.94
N GLU A 55 -19.30 -6.80 -5.81
CA GLU A 55 -19.42 -5.93 -4.65
C GLU A 55 -18.07 -5.35 -4.31
N SER A 56 -17.98 -4.03 -4.16
CA SER A 56 -16.74 -3.35 -3.81
C SER A 56 -16.26 -3.77 -2.42
N ARG A 57 -14.96 -3.82 -2.23
CA ARG A 57 -14.37 -4.04 -0.90
C ARG A 57 -14.83 -2.97 0.10
N LEU A 58 -15.08 -1.73 -0.36
CA LEU A 58 -15.63 -0.67 0.46
C LEU A 58 -17.02 -1.04 1.02
N ASP A 59 -17.88 -1.65 0.20
CA ASP A 59 -19.21 -2.08 0.64
C ASP A 59 -19.10 -3.20 1.68
N LEU A 60 -18.19 -4.15 1.48
CA LEU A 60 -17.91 -5.21 2.46
C LEU A 60 -17.39 -4.66 3.80
N VAL A 61 -16.50 -3.65 3.76
CA VAL A 61 -16.03 -2.95 4.97
C VAL A 61 -17.18 -2.30 5.72
N LYS A 62 -18.07 -1.60 4.99
CA LYS A 62 -19.26 -0.95 5.59
C LYS A 62 -20.24 -1.94 6.19
N GLN A 63 -20.54 -3.03 5.48
CA GLN A 63 -21.42 -4.09 5.97
C GLN A 63 -20.86 -4.76 7.22
N ARG A 64 -19.57 -5.00 7.27
CA ARG A 64 -18.88 -5.56 8.42
C ARG A 64 -18.78 -4.55 9.58
N GLY A 65 -18.77 -3.25 9.28
CA GLY A 65 -18.62 -2.17 10.26
C GLY A 65 -17.19 -2.05 10.82
N GLU A 66 -16.18 -2.60 10.13
CA GLU A 66 -14.79 -2.63 10.57
C GLU A 66 -13.85 -2.76 9.38
N LEU A 67 -12.68 -2.09 9.44
CA LEU A 67 -11.61 -2.15 8.45
C LEU A 67 -10.54 -3.17 8.87
N LEU A 68 -10.19 -4.12 7.99
CA LEU A 68 -9.05 -5.01 8.18
C LEU A 68 -7.79 -4.35 7.57
N CYS A 69 -6.88 -3.87 8.41
CA CYS A 69 -5.69 -3.15 7.96
C CYS A 69 -4.40 -3.93 8.20
N GLY A 70 -3.65 -4.20 7.13
CA GLY A 70 -2.34 -4.83 7.18
C GLY A 70 -1.25 -3.82 7.55
N VAL A 71 -0.52 -4.10 8.62
CA VAL A 71 0.56 -3.26 9.17
C VAL A 71 1.82 -4.08 9.44
N SER A 72 2.94 -3.44 9.81
CA SER A 72 4.13 -4.18 10.27
C SER A 72 4.02 -4.60 11.74
N GLY A 73 3.59 -3.70 12.60
CA GLY A 73 3.59 -3.88 14.05
C GLY A 73 4.97 -3.85 14.71
N LYS A 74 6.06 -3.61 13.92
CA LYS A 74 7.46 -3.72 14.38
C LYS A 74 8.32 -2.50 14.06
N ILE A 75 7.73 -1.44 13.51
CA ILE A 75 8.46 -0.24 13.05
C ILE A 75 7.98 0.98 13.85
N PRO A 76 8.71 1.39 14.92
CA PRO A 76 8.41 2.62 15.65
C PRO A 76 8.26 3.83 14.73
N GLY A 77 7.28 4.68 15.00
CA GLY A 77 6.93 5.83 14.17
C GLY A 77 6.05 5.53 12.96
N PHE A 78 6.00 4.30 12.46
CA PHE A 78 5.17 3.90 11.30
C PHE A 78 4.04 2.94 11.70
N SER A 79 4.39 1.73 12.15
CA SER A 79 3.42 0.82 12.78
C SER A 79 4.12 0.01 13.86
N PHE A 80 3.80 0.28 15.10
CA PHE A 80 4.41 -0.35 16.26
C PHE A 80 3.33 -0.83 17.22
N LEU A 81 3.44 -2.10 17.65
CA LEU A 81 2.61 -2.69 18.70
C LEU A 81 3.32 -2.53 20.04
N SER A 82 2.75 -1.75 20.94
CA SER A 82 3.29 -1.57 22.29
C SER A 82 3.10 -2.82 23.16
N ALA A 83 3.77 -2.86 24.31
CA ALA A 83 3.62 -3.95 25.28
C ALA A 83 2.19 -4.03 25.85
N GLU A 84 1.48 -2.92 25.86
CA GLU A 84 0.07 -2.79 26.32
C GLU A 84 -0.93 -3.23 25.24
N GLY A 85 -0.46 -3.62 24.03
CA GLY A 85 -1.31 -4.07 22.94
C GLY A 85 -1.85 -2.95 22.05
N ALA A 86 -1.38 -1.71 22.19
CA ALA A 86 -1.80 -0.59 21.37
C ALA A 86 -0.92 -0.44 20.11
N TYR A 87 -1.56 -0.27 18.96
CA TYR A 87 -0.88 0.09 17.72
C TYR A 87 -0.73 1.60 17.60
N THR A 88 0.46 2.07 17.19
CA THR A 88 0.77 3.49 17.00
C THR A 88 1.66 3.69 15.77
N GLY A 89 1.58 4.87 15.14
CA GLY A 89 2.45 5.27 14.04
C GLY A 89 1.69 5.84 12.84
N LEU A 90 2.42 6.38 11.87
CA LEU A 90 1.89 7.01 10.66
C LEU A 90 1.00 6.03 9.87
N ASP A 91 1.47 4.80 9.61
CA ASP A 91 0.69 3.76 8.91
C ASP A 91 -0.60 3.42 9.66
N VAL A 92 -0.55 3.43 11.00
CA VAL A 92 -1.70 3.16 11.88
C VAL A 92 -2.72 4.29 11.80
N ASP A 93 -2.29 5.55 11.83
CA ASP A 93 -3.19 6.69 11.70
C ASP A 93 -3.80 6.79 10.28
N ILE A 94 -3.10 6.34 9.24
CA ILE A 94 -3.72 6.16 7.91
C ILE A 94 -4.84 5.12 7.95
N CYS A 95 -4.65 3.97 8.63
CA CYS A 95 -5.75 3.00 8.81
C CYS A 95 -6.93 3.60 9.58
N ARG A 96 -6.67 4.39 10.64
CA ARG A 96 -7.70 5.06 11.44
C ARG A 96 -8.45 6.12 10.64
N ALA A 97 -7.74 6.89 9.80
CA ALA A 97 -8.35 7.85 8.88
C ALA A 97 -9.31 7.16 7.90
N MET A 98 -8.90 6.01 7.34
CA MET A 98 -9.77 5.21 6.46
C MET A 98 -11.00 4.68 7.20
N ALA A 99 -10.85 4.14 8.41
CA ALA A 99 -11.97 3.66 9.20
C ALA A 99 -12.94 4.79 9.56
N ALA A 100 -12.43 5.97 9.95
CA ALA A 100 -13.26 7.15 10.16
C ALA A 100 -14.09 7.52 8.93
N ALA A 101 -13.48 7.48 7.73
CA ALA A 101 -14.16 7.78 6.48
C ALA A 101 -15.14 6.69 6.03
N PHE A 102 -14.82 5.40 6.22
CA PHE A 102 -15.56 4.28 5.66
C PHE A 102 -16.74 3.84 6.54
N VAL A 103 -16.53 3.85 7.87
CA VAL A 103 -17.50 3.35 8.85
C VAL A 103 -17.85 4.36 9.93
N GLY A 104 -17.32 5.59 9.87
CA GLY A 104 -17.65 6.68 10.80
C GLY A 104 -16.94 6.58 12.16
N ASP A 105 -16.02 5.64 12.35
CA ASP A 105 -15.33 5.42 13.63
C ASP A 105 -13.89 4.96 13.41
N ALA A 106 -12.92 5.77 13.82
CA ALA A 106 -11.49 5.52 13.66
C ALA A 106 -10.99 4.32 14.51
N GLU A 107 -11.73 3.90 15.53
CA GLU A 107 -11.36 2.75 16.36
C GLU A 107 -11.85 1.42 15.78
N LYS A 108 -12.65 1.45 14.70
CA LYS A 108 -13.13 0.27 14.00
C LYS A 108 -12.10 -0.24 12.98
N VAL A 109 -10.91 -0.58 13.50
CA VAL A 109 -9.81 -1.16 12.74
C VAL A 109 -9.34 -2.45 13.41
N GLN A 110 -9.34 -3.53 12.65
CA GLN A 110 -8.63 -4.75 13.03
C GLN A 110 -7.25 -4.75 12.34
N TYR A 111 -6.20 -4.64 13.14
CA TYR A 111 -4.83 -4.67 12.63
C TYR A 111 -4.33 -6.09 12.41
N ARG A 112 -3.70 -6.33 11.25
CA ARG A 112 -3.05 -7.60 10.90
C ARG A 112 -1.55 -7.34 10.72
N PRO A 113 -0.70 -7.78 11.69
CA PRO A 113 0.75 -7.68 11.52
C PRO A 113 1.22 -8.69 10.46
N LEU A 114 1.92 -8.18 9.44
CA LEU A 114 2.37 -8.97 8.28
C LEU A 114 3.87 -8.77 8.04
N THR A 115 4.56 -9.82 7.65
CA THR A 115 5.92 -9.73 7.12
C THR A 115 5.92 -9.14 5.70
N ALA A 116 7.09 -8.77 5.20
CA ALA A 116 7.20 -8.22 3.84
C ALA A 116 6.79 -9.23 2.74
N PRO A 117 7.11 -10.54 2.83
CA PRO A 117 6.66 -11.52 1.86
C PRO A 117 5.15 -11.80 1.88
N GLU A 118 4.51 -11.72 3.04
CA GLU A 118 3.09 -12.10 3.22
C GLU A 118 2.10 -11.04 2.76
N ARG A 119 2.47 -9.75 2.86
CA ARG A 119 1.55 -8.60 2.74
C ARG A 119 0.72 -8.58 1.46
N PHE A 120 1.32 -8.93 0.32
CA PHE A 120 0.62 -8.88 -0.98
C PHE A 120 -0.34 -10.05 -1.17
N THR A 121 0.00 -11.21 -0.62
CA THR A 121 -0.91 -12.37 -0.63
C THR A 121 -2.11 -12.12 0.28
N ALA A 122 -1.89 -11.59 1.48
CA ALA A 122 -2.96 -11.22 2.42
C ALA A 122 -3.94 -10.21 1.81
N LEU A 123 -3.43 -9.19 1.08
CA LEU A 123 -4.29 -8.21 0.40
C LEU A 123 -5.09 -8.85 -0.74
N ARG A 124 -4.45 -9.63 -1.61
CA ARG A 124 -5.14 -10.28 -2.74
C ARG A 124 -6.15 -11.35 -2.33
N SER A 125 -5.88 -12.07 -1.24
CA SER A 125 -6.82 -13.07 -0.71
C SER A 125 -8.02 -12.46 0.03
N GLY A 126 -7.97 -11.15 0.32
CA GLY A 126 -8.99 -10.47 1.12
C GLY A 126 -8.89 -10.72 2.62
N GLU A 127 -7.76 -11.23 3.10
CA GLU A 127 -7.45 -11.30 4.55
C GLU A 127 -7.35 -9.91 5.15
N ILE A 128 -6.95 -8.93 4.36
CA ILE A 128 -6.98 -7.49 4.67
C ILE A 128 -7.67 -6.72 3.55
N ASP A 129 -8.26 -5.57 3.89
CA ASP A 129 -8.90 -4.65 2.95
C ASP A 129 -7.94 -3.58 2.45
N LEU A 130 -7.04 -3.15 3.32
CA LEU A 130 -6.06 -2.09 3.13
C LEU A 130 -4.69 -2.55 3.61
N LEU A 131 -3.65 -2.24 2.86
CA LEU A 131 -2.26 -2.39 3.27
C LEU A 131 -1.65 -1.02 3.53
N SER A 132 -1.35 -0.69 4.79
CA SER A 132 -0.59 0.49 5.21
C SER A 132 0.62 0.01 6.02
N ARG A 133 1.76 -0.20 5.32
CA ARG A 133 2.89 -0.95 5.87
C ARG A 133 4.20 -0.58 5.18
N ASN A 134 4.64 0.67 5.22
CA ASN A 134 5.89 1.10 4.57
C ASN A 134 6.07 0.43 3.19
N THR A 135 5.06 0.53 2.32
CA THR A 135 5.05 -0.20 1.06
C THR A 135 5.39 0.72 -0.09
N THR A 136 6.57 0.50 -0.68
CA THR A 136 7.02 1.26 -1.84
C THR A 136 6.13 1.00 -3.04
N TRP A 137 5.61 2.05 -3.66
CA TRP A 137 4.90 1.97 -4.92
C TRP A 137 5.91 1.71 -6.04
N THR A 138 5.78 0.57 -6.71
CA THR A 138 6.60 0.18 -7.86
C THR A 138 5.74 -0.36 -8.99
N LEU A 139 6.24 -0.30 -10.23
CA LEU A 139 5.54 -0.83 -11.38
C LEU A 139 5.17 -2.31 -11.21
N SER A 140 6.09 -3.13 -10.69
CA SER A 140 5.85 -4.57 -10.51
C SER A 140 4.79 -4.88 -9.45
N ARG A 141 4.57 -3.99 -8.50
CA ARG A 141 3.53 -4.13 -7.47
C ARG A 141 2.18 -3.60 -7.95
N ASP A 142 2.19 -2.54 -8.75
CA ASP A 142 1.00 -1.86 -9.27
C ASP A 142 0.39 -2.60 -10.46
N ALA A 143 1.20 -2.93 -11.45
CA ALA A 143 0.73 -3.52 -12.70
C ALA A 143 -0.05 -4.83 -12.51
N SER A 144 -1.10 -5.03 -13.29
CA SER A 144 -1.95 -6.24 -13.26
C SER A 144 -1.17 -7.52 -13.59
N GLY A 145 -0.12 -7.43 -14.41
CA GLY A 145 0.81 -8.54 -14.69
C GLY A 145 1.83 -8.81 -13.58
N GLY A 146 1.87 -7.96 -12.55
CA GLY A 146 2.69 -8.09 -11.36
C GLY A 146 1.85 -8.50 -10.15
N ASN A 147 1.89 -7.69 -9.07
CA ASN A 147 1.05 -7.96 -7.90
C ASN A 147 -0.40 -7.47 -8.07
N GLY A 148 -0.69 -6.60 -9.05
CA GLY A 148 -2.04 -6.12 -9.35
C GLY A 148 -2.67 -5.33 -8.21
N LEU A 149 -1.94 -4.38 -7.63
CA LEU A 149 -2.42 -3.54 -6.55
C LEU A 149 -2.79 -2.15 -7.09
N SER A 150 -3.69 -1.46 -6.41
CA SER A 150 -3.93 -0.04 -6.61
C SER A 150 -3.34 0.74 -5.45
N PHE A 151 -2.33 1.58 -5.74
CA PHE A 151 -1.69 2.43 -4.74
C PHE A 151 -2.44 3.75 -4.57
N GLY A 152 -2.51 4.23 -3.33
CA GLY A 152 -2.93 5.58 -2.98
C GLY A 152 -1.83 6.62 -3.23
N PRO A 153 -2.08 7.88 -2.85
CA PRO A 153 -1.03 8.90 -2.83
C PRO A 153 0.11 8.50 -1.91
N VAL A 154 1.31 8.98 -2.25
CA VAL A 154 2.49 8.76 -1.40
C VAL A 154 2.29 9.44 -0.06
N VAL A 155 2.43 8.69 1.02
CA VAL A 155 2.33 9.20 2.41
C VAL A 155 3.69 9.41 3.06
N PHE A 156 4.77 8.90 2.43
CA PHE A 156 6.13 9.14 2.90
C PHE A 156 7.13 8.95 1.76
N HIS A 157 7.89 9.99 1.44
CA HIS A 157 9.00 9.95 0.49
C HIS A 157 10.28 9.54 1.21
N ASP A 158 10.77 8.34 0.91
CA ASP A 158 11.97 7.75 1.52
C ASP A 158 13.04 7.43 0.48
N GLY A 159 14.05 6.74 0.91
CA GLY A 159 15.11 6.14 0.11
C GLY A 159 15.83 5.10 0.94
N GLN A 160 16.43 4.12 0.27
CA GLN A 160 17.22 3.09 0.92
C GLN A 160 18.58 3.64 1.39
N GLY A 161 19.02 3.18 2.56
CA GLY A 161 20.33 3.46 3.12
C GLY A 161 21.00 2.22 3.69
N LEU A 162 22.19 2.44 4.23
CA LEU A 162 22.97 1.45 4.96
C LEU A 162 23.29 1.99 6.35
N MET A 163 23.26 1.14 7.36
CA MET A 163 23.68 1.46 8.72
C MET A 163 24.83 0.55 9.12
N VAL A 164 25.88 1.14 9.70
CA VAL A 164 27.11 0.49 10.12
C VAL A 164 27.47 0.87 11.56
N PRO A 165 28.26 0.07 12.29
CA PRO A 165 28.85 0.50 13.53
C PRO A 165 29.81 1.68 13.30
N GLU A 166 29.78 2.72 14.14
CA GLU A 166 30.67 3.87 14.05
C GLU A 166 32.14 3.44 14.12
N GLU A 167 32.46 2.51 15.01
CA GLU A 167 33.79 1.97 15.21
C GLU A 167 34.35 1.18 14.01
N SER A 168 33.48 0.80 13.05
CA SER A 168 33.92 0.04 11.85
C SER A 168 34.74 0.89 10.88
N GLY A 169 34.68 2.21 10.97
CA GLY A 169 35.32 3.13 10.04
C GLY A 169 34.78 3.08 8.61
N ILE A 170 33.66 2.37 8.36
CA ILE A 170 33.00 2.28 7.05
C ILE A 170 32.30 3.60 6.76
N THR A 171 32.58 4.20 5.60
CA THR A 171 32.04 5.50 5.20
C THR A 171 31.41 5.50 3.82
N SER A 172 31.65 4.46 3.01
CA SER A 172 31.16 4.33 1.63
C SER A 172 30.76 2.90 1.29
N LEU A 173 30.20 2.69 0.09
CA LEU A 173 29.85 1.37 -0.41
C LEU A 173 31.08 0.50 -0.67
N GLU A 174 32.16 1.11 -1.15
CA GLU A 174 33.42 0.42 -1.45
C GLU A 174 34.04 -0.23 -0.20
N ASP A 175 33.89 0.40 0.97
CA ASP A 175 34.35 -0.14 2.26
C ASP A 175 33.61 -1.42 2.66
N LEU A 176 32.45 -1.70 2.04
CA LEU A 176 31.64 -2.90 2.24
C LEU A 176 32.04 -4.06 1.31
N SER A 177 33.08 -3.89 0.49
CA SER A 177 33.59 -4.94 -0.41
C SER A 177 33.91 -6.23 0.34
N GLY A 178 33.35 -7.35 -0.12
CA GLY A 178 33.52 -8.67 0.49
C GLY A 178 32.81 -8.89 1.83
N LYS A 179 32.06 -7.90 2.34
CA LYS A 179 31.41 -7.99 3.65
C LYS A 179 30.00 -8.58 3.56
N ALA A 180 29.52 -9.07 4.70
CA ALA A 180 28.14 -9.51 4.87
C ALA A 180 27.22 -8.30 5.16
N ILE A 181 26.06 -8.24 4.50
CA ILE A 181 25.03 -7.19 4.68
C ILE A 181 23.70 -7.85 5.02
N CYS A 182 23.12 -7.47 6.16
CA CYS A 182 21.80 -7.91 6.59
C CYS A 182 20.70 -7.17 5.84
N VAL A 183 19.71 -7.89 5.28
CA VAL A 183 18.61 -7.33 4.50
C VAL A 183 17.31 -8.10 4.71
N GLY A 184 16.17 -7.41 4.60
CA GLY A 184 14.83 -8.02 4.64
C GLY A 184 14.48 -8.68 3.31
N SER A 185 14.02 -9.93 3.36
CA SER A 185 13.59 -10.69 2.18
C SER A 185 12.26 -10.17 1.62
N GLY A 186 12.07 -10.23 0.29
CA GLY A 186 10.84 -9.81 -0.39
C GLY A 186 10.60 -8.29 -0.38
N THR A 187 11.67 -7.52 -0.27
CA THR A 187 11.64 -6.05 -0.23
C THR A 187 12.27 -5.43 -1.49
N THR A 188 11.95 -4.17 -1.76
CA THR A 188 12.69 -3.36 -2.75
C THR A 188 14.14 -3.20 -2.34
N THR A 189 14.41 -3.13 -1.04
CA THR A 189 15.76 -2.93 -0.50
C THR A 189 16.66 -4.14 -0.76
N GLU A 190 16.14 -5.36 -0.83
CA GLU A 190 16.89 -6.55 -1.27
C GLU A 190 17.32 -6.43 -2.75
N GLN A 191 16.40 -6.01 -3.62
CA GLN A 191 16.67 -5.82 -5.05
C GLN A 191 17.66 -4.67 -5.28
N ASN A 192 17.37 -3.49 -4.72
CA ASN A 192 18.20 -2.30 -4.91
C ASN A 192 19.62 -2.49 -4.37
N LEU A 193 19.80 -3.25 -3.26
CA LEU A 193 21.12 -3.60 -2.75
C LEU A 193 21.93 -4.37 -3.80
N ASN A 194 21.30 -5.38 -4.41
CA ASN A 194 21.95 -6.15 -5.46
C ASN A 194 22.31 -5.28 -6.68
N ASP A 195 21.38 -4.43 -7.11
CA ASP A 195 21.59 -3.60 -8.29
C ASP A 195 22.68 -2.55 -8.06
N ALA A 196 22.71 -1.90 -6.89
CA ALA A 196 23.72 -0.89 -6.56
C ALA A 196 25.13 -1.51 -6.48
N PHE A 197 25.29 -2.64 -5.80
CA PHE A 197 26.59 -3.30 -5.66
C PHE A 197 27.07 -3.91 -6.99
N ALA A 198 26.15 -4.44 -7.80
CA ALA A 198 26.47 -4.95 -9.13
C ALA A 198 26.91 -3.83 -10.09
N ALA A 199 26.28 -2.65 -10.03
CA ALA A 199 26.64 -1.50 -10.87
C ALA A 199 28.06 -0.99 -10.60
N GLU A 200 28.49 -1.02 -9.35
CA GLU A 200 29.83 -0.60 -8.93
C GLU A 200 30.85 -1.76 -8.96
N GLY A 201 30.42 -2.98 -9.29
CA GLY A 201 31.30 -4.16 -9.28
C GLY A 201 31.79 -4.56 -7.90
N ILE A 202 31.07 -4.20 -6.83
CA ILE A 202 31.46 -4.46 -5.45
C ILE A 202 30.91 -5.83 -5.00
N PRO A 203 31.77 -6.82 -4.70
CA PRO A 203 31.31 -8.10 -4.16
C PRO A 203 30.82 -7.95 -2.73
N TYR A 204 29.74 -8.63 -2.37
CA TYR A 204 29.20 -8.67 -1.01
C TYR A 204 28.44 -9.99 -0.76
N THR A 205 28.08 -10.27 0.50
CA THR A 205 27.27 -11.44 0.87
C THR A 205 25.98 -10.99 1.53
N PRO A 206 24.79 -11.16 0.89
CA PRO A 206 23.52 -10.83 1.52
C PRO A 206 23.13 -11.88 2.56
N ILE A 207 22.82 -11.44 3.80
CA ILE A 207 22.18 -12.27 4.82
C ILE A 207 20.73 -11.86 4.94
N LYS A 208 19.81 -12.73 4.49
CA LYS A 208 18.40 -12.43 4.33
C LYS A 208 17.59 -12.86 5.55
N TYR A 209 16.68 -11.99 6.00
CA TYR A 209 15.80 -12.21 7.13
C TYR A 209 14.33 -11.93 6.74
N GLN A 210 13.37 -12.47 7.50
CA GLN A 210 11.95 -12.33 7.18
C GLN A 210 11.36 -10.99 7.64
N ASP A 211 11.92 -10.38 8.67
CA ASP A 211 11.44 -9.10 9.22
C ASP A 211 12.58 -8.22 9.75
N LEU A 212 12.24 -6.93 10.01
CA LEU A 212 13.20 -5.94 10.45
C LEU A 212 13.86 -6.29 11.80
N ASN A 213 13.13 -6.89 12.75
CA ASN A 213 13.69 -7.23 14.06
C ASN A 213 14.78 -8.30 13.93
N GLN A 214 14.60 -9.25 13.00
CA GLN A 214 15.62 -10.26 12.70
C GLN A 214 16.83 -9.64 11.99
N VAL A 215 16.63 -8.69 11.06
CA VAL A 215 17.71 -7.92 10.42
C VAL A 215 18.52 -7.19 11.49
N VAL A 216 17.86 -6.47 12.38
CA VAL A 216 18.48 -5.76 13.51
C VAL A 216 19.21 -6.72 14.43
N GLY A 217 18.59 -7.84 14.79
CA GLY A 217 19.21 -8.86 15.63
C GLY A 217 20.49 -9.45 15.02
N GLY A 218 20.46 -9.74 13.72
CA GLY A 218 21.65 -10.22 12.99
C GLY A 218 22.79 -9.19 12.96
N TYR A 219 22.44 -7.93 12.71
CA TYR A 219 23.39 -6.82 12.71
C TYR A 219 24.00 -6.58 14.11
N LEU A 220 23.20 -6.46 15.15
CA LEU A 220 23.68 -6.23 16.52
C LEU A 220 24.52 -7.40 17.07
N GLN A 221 24.30 -8.63 16.57
CA GLN A 221 25.11 -9.80 16.90
C GLN A 221 26.41 -9.88 16.08
N GLY A 222 26.70 -8.88 15.25
CA GLY A 222 27.92 -8.86 14.43
C GLY A 222 27.93 -9.88 13.28
N ARG A 223 26.78 -10.46 12.90
CA ARG A 223 26.69 -11.39 11.75
C ARG A 223 26.88 -10.66 10.42
N CYS A 224 26.61 -9.36 10.39
CA CYS A 224 26.73 -8.49 9.23
C CYS A 224 27.55 -7.25 9.60
N ALA A 225 28.38 -6.79 8.67
CA ALA A 225 29.12 -5.53 8.82
C ALA A 225 28.20 -4.30 8.67
N ALA A 226 27.10 -4.46 7.93
CA ALA A 226 26.08 -3.46 7.74
C ALA A 226 24.69 -4.08 7.73
N MET A 227 23.66 -3.25 7.99
CA MET A 227 22.28 -3.57 7.65
C MET A 227 21.73 -2.53 6.69
N THR A 228 20.81 -2.95 5.81
CA THR A 228 20.14 -2.07 4.86
C THR A 228 18.63 -2.16 5.00
N SER A 229 17.99 -1.01 4.87
CA SER A 229 16.53 -0.81 4.82
C SER A 229 16.25 0.60 4.32
N ASP A 230 14.98 1.00 4.28
CA ASP A 230 14.60 2.40 4.11
C ASP A 230 15.26 3.24 5.21
N ARG A 231 15.71 4.44 4.89
CA ARG A 231 16.42 5.32 5.85
C ARG A 231 15.56 5.63 7.06
N SER A 232 14.25 5.78 6.87
CA SER A 232 13.31 5.96 7.97
C SER A 232 13.24 4.74 8.89
N GLN A 233 13.27 3.53 8.33
CA GLN A 233 13.28 2.28 9.11
C GLN A 233 14.62 2.09 9.83
N LEU A 234 15.74 2.50 9.22
CA LEU A 234 17.04 2.52 9.90
C LEU A 234 17.05 3.51 11.08
N ALA A 235 16.50 4.72 10.89
CA ALA A 235 16.37 5.70 11.97
C ALA A 235 15.46 5.19 13.09
N SER A 236 14.34 4.56 12.72
CA SER A 236 13.42 3.92 13.64
C SER A 236 14.09 2.81 14.46
N ALA A 237 14.81 1.90 13.81
CA ALA A 237 15.53 0.84 14.50
C ALA A 237 16.61 1.40 15.43
N ARG A 238 17.39 2.37 14.95
CA ARG A 238 18.47 3.01 15.73
C ARG A 238 17.95 3.71 16.99
N SER A 239 16.76 4.33 16.94
CA SER A 239 16.18 4.99 18.12
C SER A 239 15.90 4.03 19.28
N GLY A 240 15.76 2.73 19.02
CA GLY A 240 15.56 1.70 20.03
C GLY A 240 16.85 1.00 20.51
N PHE A 241 18.02 1.40 19.99
CA PHE A 241 19.29 0.80 20.41
C PHE A 241 19.74 1.32 21.79
N ALA A 242 20.50 0.53 22.51
CA ALA A 242 21.08 0.94 23.80
C ALA A 242 21.98 2.17 23.66
N ASP A 243 22.80 2.21 22.59
CA ASP A 243 23.72 3.30 22.25
C ASP A 243 23.49 3.75 20.80
N PRO A 244 22.45 4.56 20.50
CA PRO A 244 22.15 4.97 19.11
C PRO A 244 23.31 5.68 18.40
N GLY A 245 24.13 6.41 19.15
CA GLY A 245 25.27 7.16 18.62
C GLY A 245 26.42 6.29 18.09
N LYS A 246 26.47 5.01 18.48
CA LYS A 246 27.45 4.04 17.95
C LYS A 246 27.07 3.44 16.59
N HIS A 247 26.00 3.93 15.96
CA HIS A 247 25.51 3.43 14.69
C HIS A 247 25.28 4.58 13.73
N VAL A 248 25.93 4.53 12.57
CA VAL A 248 25.88 5.58 11.55
C VAL A 248 25.06 5.10 10.36
N ILE A 249 24.08 5.92 9.94
CA ILE A 249 23.41 5.73 8.65
C ILE A 249 24.26 6.48 7.62
N LEU A 250 24.83 5.77 6.66
CA LEU A 250 25.69 6.34 5.62
C LEU A 250 24.96 7.41 4.83
N ALA A 251 25.73 8.34 4.24
CA ALA A 251 25.15 9.41 3.43
C ALA A 251 24.53 8.88 2.13
N ASP A 252 25.07 7.80 1.59
CA ASP A 252 24.60 7.19 0.35
C ASP A 252 23.12 6.84 0.40
N ARG A 253 22.45 7.14 -0.72
CA ARG A 253 21.06 6.77 -0.96
C ARG A 253 21.00 5.86 -2.17
N LEU A 254 20.65 4.59 -1.96
CA LEU A 254 20.68 3.55 -3.00
C LEU A 254 19.42 3.61 -3.90
N SER A 255 18.32 4.21 -3.43
CA SER A 255 17.07 4.24 -4.18
C SER A 255 16.19 5.42 -3.78
N LYS A 256 15.08 5.58 -4.49
CA LYS A 256 13.89 6.33 -4.07
C LYS A 256 12.80 5.34 -3.65
N GLU A 257 12.20 5.57 -2.50
CA GLU A 257 11.15 4.71 -1.93
C GLU A 257 9.89 5.56 -1.65
N PRO A 258 9.00 5.76 -2.65
CA PRO A 258 7.71 6.40 -2.44
C PRO A 258 6.78 5.41 -1.73
N LEU A 259 6.56 5.60 -0.42
CA LEU A 259 5.72 4.72 0.39
C LEU A 259 4.26 5.18 0.31
N ALA A 260 3.36 4.24 0.03
CA ALA A 260 1.94 4.53 -0.12
C ALA A 260 1.07 3.37 0.41
N PRO A 261 -0.14 3.65 0.90
CA PRO A 261 -1.13 2.62 1.17
C PRO A 261 -1.59 1.98 -0.14
N ALA A 262 -2.05 0.73 -0.06
CA ALA A 262 -2.52 0.01 -1.24
C ALA A 262 -3.75 -0.83 -0.94
N VAL A 263 -4.58 -1.01 -1.97
CA VAL A 263 -5.75 -1.90 -1.99
C VAL A 263 -5.60 -2.90 -3.14
N VAL A 264 -6.46 -3.92 -3.20
CA VAL A 264 -6.47 -4.84 -4.34
C VAL A 264 -6.84 -4.08 -5.62
N GLY A 265 -6.13 -4.35 -6.70
CA GLY A 265 -6.42 -3.73 -7.99
C GLY A 265 -7.73 -4.22 -8.60
N GLY A 266 -8.34 -3.36 -9.44
CA GLY A 266 -9.62 -3.64 -10.09
C GLY A 266 -10.85 -3.20 -9.31
N ASP A 267 -10.72 -2.84 -8.04
CA ASP A 267 -11.79 -2.20 -7.24
C ASP A 267 -11.61 -0.68 -7.25
N GLN A 268 -12.20 -0.04 -8.26
CA GLN A 268 -12.06 1.42 -8.43
C GLN A 268 -12.72 2.19 -7.29
N THR A 269 -13.86 1.71 -6.77
CA THR A 269 -14.58 2.38 -5.68
C THR A 269 -13.71 2.43 -4.41
N MET A 270 -13.11 1.31 -4.03
CA MET A 270 -12.22 1.26 -2.87
C MET A 270 -10.94 2.07 -3.10
N ALA A 271 -10.37 2.02 -4.31
CA ALA A 271 -9.15 2.76 -4.66
C ALA A 271 -9.39 4.28 -4.64
N ASP A 272 -10.53 4.75 -5.15
CA ASP A 272 -10.87 6.18 -5.13
C ASP A 272 -11.16 6.67 -3.72
N ALA A 273 -11.91 5.91 -2.92
CA ALA A 273 -12.15 6.25 -1.52
C ALA A 273 -10.84 6.37 -0.74
N MET A 274 -9.94 5.37 -0.84
CA MET A 274 -8.61 5.41 -0.22
C MET A 274 -7.81 6.64 -0.67
N ARG A 275 -7.76 6.90 -1.98
CA ARG A 275 -7.01 8.02 -2.55
C ARG A 275 -7.47 9.35 -1.97
N TRP A 276 -8.77 9.62 -1.99
CA TRP A 276 -9.31 10.90 -1.57
C TRP A 276 -9.28 11.09 -0.05
N VAL A 277 -9.26 10.03 0.75
CA VAL A 277 -9.01 10.13 2.20
C VAL A 277 -7.56 10.58 2.47
N VAL A 278 -6.56 9.99 1.80
CA VAL A 278 -5.16 10.45 1.95
C VAL A 278 -5.01 11.89 1.50
N LEU A 279 -5.59 12.25 0.35
CA LEU A 279 -5.53 13.63 -0.17
C LEU A 279 -6.25 14.62 0.74
N ALA A 280 -7.31 14.22 1.43
CA ALA A 280 -7.99 15.06 2.41
C ALA A 280 -7.11 15.41 3.61
N LEU A 281 -6.24 14.48 4.06
CA LEU A 281 -5.27 14.77 5.11
C LEU A 281 -4.27 15.84 4.68
N ILE A 282 -3.79 15.77 3.42
CA ILE A 282 -2.82 16.73 2.86
C ILE A 282 -3.50 18.09 2.63
N GLU A 283 -4.67 18.11 1.99
CA GLU A 283 -5.44 19.35 1.74
C GLU A 283 -5.82 20.07 3.05
N ALA A 284 -6.13 19.29 4.11
CA ALA A 284 -6.40 19.87 5.42
C ALA A 284 -5.17 20.58 5.99
N GLU A 285 -3.98 20.03 5.83
CA GLU A 285 -2.74 20.69 6.22
C GLU A 285 -2.50 21.97 5.40
N GLU A 286 -2.64 21.93 4.05
CA GLU A 286 -2.52 23.08 3.16
C GLU A 286 -3.49 24.21 3.54
N ARG A 287 -4.67 23.86 4.10
CA ARG A 287 -5.67 24.84 4.55
C ARG A 287 -5.52 25.27 6.02
N GLY A 288 -4.56 24.73 6.75
CA GLY A 288 -4.43 24.97 8.18
C GLY A 288 -5.61 24.41 9.01
N ILE A 289 -6.30 23.40 8.50
CA ILE A 289 -7.39 22.73 9.22
C ILE A 289 -6.79 21.58 10.05
N THR A 290 -6.99 21.66 11.35
CA THR A 290 -6.40 20.74 12.34
C THR A 290 -7.48 20.01 13.12
N GLN A 291 -7.07 18.98 13.88
CA GLN A 291 -7.96 18.29 14.81
C GLN A 291 -8.63 19.27 15.79
N ALA A 292 -7.89 20.30 16.22
CA ALA A 292 -8.37 21.27 17.19
C ALA A 292 -9.41 22.25 16.62
N ASN A 293 -9.26 22.65 15.33
CA ASN A 293 -10.10 23.71 14.76
C ASN A 293 -11.15 23.24 13.75
N VAL A 294 -11.19 21.96 13.37
CA VAL A 294 -12.07 21.46 12.31
C VAL A 294 -13.55 21.77 12.57
N ASN A 295 -14.02 21.71 13.82
CA ASN A 295 -15.41 22.04 14.15
C ASN A 295 -15.72 23.52 13.93
N GLU A 296 -14.84 24.42 14.34
CA GLU A 296 -14.96 25.85 14.08
C GLU A 296 -14.95 26.15 12.56
N MET A 297 -14.12 25.46 11.79
CA MET A 297 -14.08 25.62 10.33
C MET A 297 -15.38 25.15 9.66
N VAL A 298 -16.05 24.14 10.21
CA VAL A 298 -17.41 23.73 9.76
C VAL A 298 -18.43 24.83 10.06
N GLU A 299 -18.43 25.39 11.26
CA GLU A 299 -19.33 26.50 11.65
C GLU A 299 -19.12 27.72 10.73
N GLN A 300 -17.88 28.10 10.47
CA GLN A 300 -17.55 29.19 9.53
C GLN A 300 -18.03 28.88 8.10
N ALA A 301 -17.87 27.65 7.63
CA ALA A 301 -18.34 27.23 6.31
C ALA A 301 -19.87 27.25 6.20
N GLN A 302 -20.58 26.94 7.27
CA GLN A 302 -22.05 27.02 7.34
C GLN A 302 -22.55 28.45 7.36
N ALA A 303 -21.88 29.34 8.10
CA ALA A 303 -22.26 30.73 8.28
C ALA A 303 -22.03 31.60 7.04
N ASP A 304 -21.04 31.28 6.20
CA ASP A 304 -20.62 32.08 5.05
C ASP A 304 -20.72 31.31 3.73
N ALA A 305 -21.82 31.55 2.99
CA ALA A 305 -22.08 30.93 1.71
C ALA A 305 -21.05 31.30 0.61
N SER A 306 -20.25 32.36 0.80
CA SER A 306 -19.22 32.77 -0.17
C SER A 306 -17.97 31.88 -0.14
N ARG A 307 -17.76 31.13 0.94
CA ARG A 307 -16.64 30.18 1.13
C ARG A 307 -16.83 28.86 0.37
N ASN A 308 -17.18 28.92 -0.90
CA ASN A 308 -17.57 27.75 -1.69
C ASN A 308 -16.55 26.60 -1.65
N SER A 309 -15.25 26.89 -1.74
CA SER A 309 -14.21 25.86 -1.70
C SER A 309 -14.13 25.15 -0.34
N LEU A 310 -14.18 25.92 0.76
CA LEU A 310 -14.19 25.36 2.11
C LEU A 310 -15.46 24.53 2.38
N ARG A 311 -16.62 25.05 1.93
CA ARG A 311 -17.93 24.36 2.05
C ARG A 311 -17.92 22.99 1.38
N ARG A 312 -17.39 22.92 0.15
CA ARG A 312 -17.24 21.64 -0.57
C ARG A 312 -16.28 20.69 0.12
N PHE A 313 -15.12 21.21 0.54
CA PHE A 313 -14.11 20.40 1.23
C PHE A 313 -14.62 19.77 2.53
N LEU A 314 -15.35 20.53 3.32
CA LEU A 314 -15.92 20.06 4.60
C LEU A 314 -17.26 19.35 4.47
N GLY A 315 -17.77 19.11 3.24
CA GLY A 315 -19.00 18.39 3.00
C GLY A 315 -20.27 19.16 3.39
N VAL A 316 -20.18 20.49 3.56
CA VAL A 316 -21.33 21.37 3.79
C VAL A 316 -22.13 21.55 2.50
N ASP A 317 -21.49 21.36 1.35
CA ASP A 317 -22.08 21.52 0.02
C ASP A 317 -21.36 20.61 -1.00
N GLY A 318 -22.01 20.33 -2.14
CA GLY A 318 -21.39 19.67 -3.30
C GLY A 318 -21.40 18.14 -3.31
N ALA A 319 -21.80 17.47 -2.22
CA ALA A 319 -21.98 16.00 -2.12
C ALA A 319 -20.77 15.21 -2.65
N LEU A 320 -19.53 15.63 -2.32
CA LEU A 320 -18.31 14.98 -2.82
C LEU A 320 -18.10 13.60 -2.18
N GLY A 321 -18.45 13.44 -0.90
CA GLY A 321 -18.38 12.15 -0.21
C GLY A 321 -19.26 11.10 -0.87
N SER A 322 -20.50 11.46 -1.20
CA SER A 322 -21.45 10.57 -1.87
C SER A 322 -20.94 10.04 -3.21
N LYS A 323 -20.13 10.83 -3.96
CA LYS A 323 -19.48 10.38 -5.21
C LYS A 323 -18.45 9.29 -5.00
N LEU A 324 -17.88 9.20 -3.79
CA LEU A 324 -16.91 8.20 -3.37
C LEU A 324 -17.56 7.02 -2.63
N GLY A 325 -18.89 7.06 -2.48
CA GLY A 325 -19.61 6.14 -1.61
C GLY A 325 -19.37 6.40 -0.13
N LEU A 326 -18.91 7.59 0.28
CA LEU A 326 -18.66 7.98 1.66
C LEU A 326 -19.74 8.96 2.15
N ALA A 327 -19.76 9.26 3.45
CA ALA A 327 -20.52 10.38 3.98
C ALA A 327 -19.98 11.70 3.42
N ASP A 328 -20.85 12.70 3.18
CA ASP A 328 -20.42 13.95 2.59
C ASP A 328 -19.44 14.72 3.49
N ASP A 329 -19.56 14.55 4.80
CA ASP A 329 -18.67 15.11 5.83
C ASP A 329 -17.48 14.22 6.18
N PHE A 330 -17.14 13.24 5.34
CA PHE A 330 -16.03 12.29 5.64
C PHE A 330 -14.71 12.98 6.01
N VAL A 331 -14.40 14.12 5.37
CA VAL A 331 -13.20 14.92 5.71
C VAL A 331 -13.23 15.36 7.15
N VAL A 332 -14.38 15.87 7.62
CA VAL A 332 -14.56 16.32 9.00
C VAL A 332 -14.36 15.15 9.98
N GLN A 333 -14.93 13.99 9.66
CA GLN A 333 -14.80 12.78 10.47
C GLN A 333 -13.33 12.33 10.56
N VAL A 334 -12.61 12.32 9.44
CA VAL A 334 -11.19 11.98 9.35
C VAL A 334 -10.33 12.94 10.19
N ILE A 335 -10.45 14.26 9.95
CA ILE A 335 -9.60 15.24 10.63
C ILE A 335 -9.91 15.32 12.14
N ARG A 336 -11.17 15.16 12.53
CA ARG A 336 -11.56 15.06 13.95
C ARG A 336 -10.91 13.86 14.64
N ALA A 337 -10.79 12.74 13.92
CA ALA A 337 -10.26 11.50 14.47
C ALA A 337 -8.73 11.46 14.54
N THR A 338 -8.04 11.91 13.48
CA THR A 338 -6.59 11.72 13.33
C THR A 338 -5.78 13.01 13.24
N GLY A 339 -6.43 14.14 12.98
CA GLY A 339 -5.76 15.38 12.56
C GLY A 339 -5.42 15.36 11.08
N ASN A 340 -4.74 16.41 10.61
CA ASN A 340 -4.24 16.51 9.25
C ASN A 340 -2.91 15.76 9.06
N TYR A 341 -2.36 15.72 7.83
CA TYR A 341 -1.12 14.99 7.56
C TYR A 341 0.07 15.51 8.38
N GLY A 342 0.20 16.82 8.59
CA GLY A 342 1.25 17.42 9.41
C GLY A 342 1.16 17.00 10.87
N GLU A 343 -0.05 16.99 11.44
CA GLU A 343 -0.28 16.54 12.83
C GLU A 343 0.04 15.04 13.00
N ILE A 344 -0.32 14.20 12.03
CA ILE A 344 0.04 12.79 12.04
C ILE A 344 1.56 12.62 11.97
N TYR A 345 2.21 13.34 11.04
CA TYR A 345 3.67 13.29 10.90
C TYR A 345 4.37 13.70 12.19
N ASP A 346 4.01 14.85 12.75
CA ASP A 346 4.66 15.41 13.94
C ASP A 346 4.48 14.54 15.18
N ARG A 347 3.32 13.91 15.32
CA ARG A 347 3.01 12.98 16.41
C ARG A 347 3.94 11.77 16.42
N HIS A 348 4.25 11.22 15.23
CA HIS A 348 4.94 9.94 15.12
C HIS A 348 6.40 10.05 14.69
N LEU A 349 6.74 11.06 13.91
CA LEU A 349 8.05 11.22 13.28
C LEU A 349 8.66 12.60 13.51
N GLY A 350 7.89 13.55 14.05
CA GLY A 350 8.34 14.91 14.29
C GLY A 350 9.40 15.05 15.40
N PRO A 351 9.86 16.27 15.67
CA PRO A 351 10.98 16.52 16.59
C PRO A 351 10.77 16.01 18.02
N SER A 352 9.50 15.93 18.45
CA SER A 352 9.13 15.45 19.79
C SER A 352 8.94 13.93 19.86
N SER A 353 8.98 13.23 18.73
CA SER A 353 8.85 11.78 18.69
C SER A 353 10.17 11.08 18.99
N PRO A 354 10.15 9.85 19.53
CA PRO A 354 11.38 9.08 19.77
C PRO A 354 12.21 8.82 18.50
N VAL A 355 11.58 8.79 17.33
CA VAL A 355 12.25 8.51 16.05
C VAL A 355 12.86 9.76 15.44
N SER A 356 12.19 10.91 15.55
CA SER A 356 12.62 12.24 15.11
C SER A 356 13.27 12.28 13.71
N ILE A 357 12.43 12.24 12.68
CA ILE A 357 12.86 12.34 11.27
C ILE A 357 12.46 13.72 10.73
N PRO A 358 13.40 14.51 10.17
CA PRO A 358 13.07 15.76 9.48
C PRO A 358 12.13 15.50 8.30
N ARG A 359 11.11 16.35 8.09
CA ARG A 359 10.13 16.19 7.00
C ARG A 359 10.79 16.12 5.61
N GLY A 360 11.77 16.96 5.33
CA GLY A 360 12.48 16.94 4.04
C GLY A 360 11.51 17.01 2.86
N ALA A 361 11.50 15.97 2.00
CA ALA A 361 10.57 15.81 0.88
C ALA A 361 9.11 15.64 1.31
N ASN A 362 8.85 15.30 2.57
CA ASN A 362 7.50 15.12 3.13
C ASN A 362 6.85 16.43 3.62
N ARG A 363 7.45 17.58 3.35
CA ARG A 363 6.81 18.90 3.53
C ARG A 363 5.79 19.16 2.42
N LEU A 364 4.88 20.09 2.66
CA LEU A 364 3.99 20.59 1.61
C LEU A 364 4.79 21.15 0.42
N ALA A 365 4.20 21.10 -0.76
CA ALA A 365 4.84 21.61 -1.98
C ALA A 365 5.14 23.11 -1.89
N GLU A 366 4.28 23.91 -1.24
CA GLU A 366 4.50 25.33 -0.98
C GLU A 366 5.71 25.60 -0.07
N ASP A 367 6.07 24.64 0.78
CA ASP A 367 7.26 24.69 1.64
C ASP A 367 8.50 24.02 1.00
N GLY A 368 8.42 23.69 -0.30
CA GLY A 368 9.50 23.06 -1.05
C GLY A 368 9.62 21.55 -0.85
N GLY A 369 8.55 20.87 -0.40
CA GLY A 369 8.40 19.42 -0.34
C GLY A 369 7.69 18.85 -1.57
N LEU A 370 7.14 17.64 -1.41
CA LEU A 370 6.42 16.92 -2.47
C LEU A 370 4.95 16.62 -2.12
N MET A 371 4.50 16.97 -0.92
CA MET A 371 3.13 16.72 -0.49
C MET A 371 2.21 17.80 -1.05
N ILE A 372 1.25 17.37 -1.89
CA ILE A 372 0.28 18.26 -2.53
C ILE A 372 -1.02 17.50 -2.78
N ALA A 373 -2.15 18.15 -2.60
CA ALA A 373 -3.46 17.62 -2.94
C ALA A 373 -4.03 18.30 -4.21
N PRO A 374 -4.72 17.56 -5.09
CA PRO A 374 -5.51 18.16 -6.16
C PRO A 374 -6.78 18.79 -5.59
N PRO A 375 -7.36 19.81 -6.28
CA PRO A 375 -8.54 20.53 -5.79
C PRO A 375 -9.75 19.65 -5.50
N PHE A 376 -10.43 19.88 -4.39
CA PHE A 376 -11.74 19.29 -4.03
C PHE A 376 -12.87 20.11 -4.66
N THR A 377 -13.19 19.80 -5.93
CA THR A 377 -14.20 20.53 -6.75
C THR A 377 -15.24 19.64 -7.38
#